data_cb6098479d5e81be2d8b842831c74aad
#
_entry.id   cb6098479d5e81be2d8b842831c74aad
#
_cell.length_a   1.000
_cell.length_b   1.000
_cell.length_c   1.000
_cell.angle_alpha   90.00
_cell.angle_beta   90.00
_cell.angle_gamma   90.00
#
_symmetry.space_group_name_H-M   'P 1'
#
loop_
_entity.id
_entity.type
_entity.pdbx_description
1 polymer ?
#
loop_
_entity_poly.entity_id
_entity_poly.type
_entity_poly.pdbx_seq_one_letter_code
_entity_poly.pdbx_strand_id
1 'polypeptide(L)'
;NNYSPYIGALGDSIHSIGLKTASYGNSDTDEEVIRSAPLIVMDSKGLIDYGNVEDILLEDIDYPYGIRTDYDKILSELVTVKEETSLVLVDTGDLNRLNSYSDFLSTDVFYQKRNLILRDIDIFIGDMVANLDKERSMLMLLSPNAGEGRIDSSRLSPLILWGKGIDKGILTSSTTNREGVISNLDISPTVAEFLKAPIENMAGNPIQSLNRSGAVEYINSINNCIGIASKTRSKTLLVYGIVIILTMLMGIALFTLKINMDNRLGITFKRLCLLLYAIPMILILSSLFNIDSIAKYLISLMIFISLFNFIGKEYDSKGCIYLITIAYFTIFLLDLLLDGNITRYSVLSHDPIIGARYFGMGNEMVGVFLAIATLIAGILMDRFKNKLIPVIVLLLSVIMVGHPRLGANVGGTLAILSATLYFI
;
A
#
# COMPACT_ATOMS: atom_id res chain seq x y z
N ASN A 1 9.85 -11.64 20.40
CA ASN A 1 10.74 -10.58 19.94
C ASN A 1 10.29 -9.29 20.57
N ASN A 2 11.03 -8.81 21.58
CA ASN A 2 10.90 -7.45 22.07
C ASN A 2 11.55 -6.53 21.02
N TYR A 3 10.77 -6.11 20.04
CA TYR A 3 11.16 -5.01 19.17
C TYR A 3 10.98 -3.73 19.97
N SER A 4 12.07 -3.18 20.43
CA SER A 4 12.10 -1.87 21.10
C SER A 4 12.54 -0.84 20.07
N PRO A 5 11.66 0.05 19.58
CA PRO A 5 12.06 1.11 18.67
C PRO A 5 13.04 2.06 19.38
N TYR A 6 14.05 2.52 18.65
CA TYR A 6 14.97 3.52 19.14
C TYR A 6 14.35 4.92 18.94
N ILE A 7 13.82 5.48 20.04
CA ILE A 7 13.19 6.81 20.01
C ILE A 7 14.29 7.88 19.92
N GLY A 8 14.12 8.85 19.01
CA GLY A 8 15.10 9.93 18.78
C GLY A 8 16.23 9.56 17.81
N ALA A 9 16.14 8.44 17.09
CA ALA A 9 17.19 7.99 16.15
C ALA A 9 17.60 9.07 15.13
N LEU A 10 16.64 9.83 14.60
CA LEU A 10 16.92 10.89 13.63
C LEU A 10 17.64 12.07 14.29
N GLY A 11 17.16 12.54 15.44
CA GLY A 11 17.80 13.62 16.20
C GLY A 11 19.23 13.25 16.60
N ASP A 12 19.43 12.05 17.19
CA ASP A 12 20.79 11.57 17.57
C ASP A 12 21.72 11.52 16.35
N SER A 13 21.23 11.03 15.22
CA SER A 13 22.01 10.96 14.00
C SER A 13 22.49 12.35 13.54
N ILE A 14 21.60 13.34 13.53
CA ILE A 14 21.89 14.72 13.13
C ILE A 14 22.86 15.38 14.12
N HIS A 15 22.60 15.26 15.43
CA HIS A 15 23.47 15.81 16.48
C HIS A 15 24.85 15.14 16.49
N SER A 16 24.97 13.86 16.14
CA SER A 16 26.26 13.14 16.10
C SER A 16 27.30 13.74 15.15
N ILE A 17 26.83 14.45 14.13
CA ILE A 17 27.68 15.15 13.15
C ILE A 17 27.74 16.68 13.38
N GLY A 18 27.24 17.14 14.54
CA GLY A 18 27.29 18.54 14.94
C GLY A 18 26.24 19.43 14.25
N LEU A 19 25.27 18.86 13.58
CA LEU A 19 24.15 19.60 12.99
C LEU A 19 23.03 19.79 14.02
N LYS A 20 22.18 20.78 13.79
CA LYS A 20 21.12 21.20 14.71
C LYS A 20 19.71 20.98 14.13
N THR A 21 18.76 20.76 15.03
CA THR A 21 17.36 20.54 14.72
C THR A 21 16.46 21.69 15.18
N ALA A 22 15.33 21.87 14.51
CA ALA A 22 14.30 22.84 14.92
C ALA A 22 12.89 22.27 14.72
N SER A 23 11.94 22.70 15.57
CA SER A 23 10.53 22.33 15.44
C SER A 23 9.62 23.52 15.69
N TYR A 24 8.67 23.74 14.77
CA TYR A 24 7.69 24.83 14.83
C TYR A 24 6.28 24.29 14.61
N GLY A 25 5.31 25.00 15.22
CA GLY A 25 3.92 24.67 15.02
C GLY A 25 3.35 23.64 15.99
N ASN A 26 2.04 23.60 16.05
CA ASN A 26 1.27 22.67 16.86
C ASN A 26 -0.11 22.43 16.26
N SER A 27 -0.79 21.42 16.76
CA SER A 27 -2.20 21.11 16.48
C SER A 27 -3.09 21.33 17.71
N ASP A 28 -2.64 22.16 18.68
CA ASP A 28 -3.36 22.44 19.92
C ASP A 28 -4.78 22.95 19.64
N THR A 29 -5.73 22.56 20.48
CA THR A 29 -7.10 23.04 20.51
C THR A 29 -7.37 23.70 21.87
N ASP A 30 -8.57 24.21 22.08
CA ASP A 30 -9.02 24.70 23.39
C ASP A 30 -9.21 23.56 24.42
N GLU A 31 -9.31 22.31 23.96
CA GLU A 31 -9.54 21.13 24.81
C GLU A 31 -8.28 20.29 25.03
N GLU A 32 -7.35 20.26 24.07
CA GLU A 32 -6.21 19.34 24.07
C GLU A 32 -4.93 19.98 23.52
N VAL A 33 -3.79 19.69 24.17
CA VAL A 33 -2.44 20.04 23.71
C VAL A 33 -1.92 18.94 22.81
N ILE A 34 -1.72 19.23 21.51
CA ILE A 34 -1.28 18.27 20.49
C ILE A 34 -0.01 18.80 19.82
N ARG A 35 1.15 18.30 20.26
CA ARG A 35 2.50 18.73 19.85
C ARG A 35 3.33 17.55 19.37
N SER A 36 2.95 16.96 18.25
CA SER A 36 3.61 15.76 17.70
C SER A 36 4.91 16.06 16.96
N ALA A 37 5.06 17.26 16.40
CA ALA A 37 6.22 17.64 15.60
C ALA A 37 7.55 17.53 16.36
N PRO A 38 7.69 18.03 17.59
CA PRO A 38 8.90 17.86 18.39
C PRO A 38 9.38 16.42 18.52
N LEU A 39 8.45 15.47 18.67
CA LEU A 39 8.77 14.04 18.85
C LEU A 39 9.46 13.41 17.64
N ILE A 40 9.35 14.02 16.47
CA ILE A 40 9.95 13.52 15.21
C ILE A 40 11.41 13.93 15.11
N VAL A 41 11.78 15.10 15.59
CA VAL A 41 13.11 15.70 15.39
C VAL A 41 13.97 15.74 16.66
N MET A 42 13.41 15.43 17.84
CA MET A 42 14.17 15.34 19.09
C MET A 42 15.21 14.20 19.05
N ASP A 43 16.27 14.34 19.82
CA ASP A 43 17.20 13.26 20.11
C ASP A 43 16.68 12.27 21.17
N SER A 44 17.46 11.25 21.51
CA SER A 44 17.08 10.24 22.53
C SER A 44 16.98 10.79 23.95
N LYS A 45 17.46 12.01 24.18
CA LYS A 45 17.36 12.74 25.44
C LYS A 45 16.16 13.69 25.46
N GLY A 46 15.42 13.80 24.35
CA GLY A 46 14.29 14.71 24.18
C GLY A 46 14.70 16.15 23.85
N LEU A 47 15.92 16.38 23.37
CA LEU A 47 16.43 17.72 23.07
C LEU A 47 16.21 18.10 21.61
N ILE A 48 15.86 19.38 21.38
CA ILE A 48 15.77 20.06 20.10
C ILE A 48 16.46 21.41 20.29
N ASP A 49 17.25 21.87 19.31
CA ASP A 49 18.09 23.06 19.49
C ASP A 49 17.29 24.36 19.39
N TYR A 50 16.30 24.43 18.50
CA TYR A 50 15.47 25.60 18.23
C TYR A 50 14.01 25.22 18.06
N GLY A 51 13.12 26.16 18.24
CA GLY A 51 11.72 25.97 17.93
C GLY A 51 10.75 26.83 18.70
N ASN A 52 9.51 26.83 18.24
CA ASN A 52 8.40 27.47 18.90
C ASN A 52 7.12 26.66 18.64
N VAL A 53 6.54 26.16 19.72
CA VAL A 53 5.30 25.35 19.67
C VAL A 53 4.18 25.94 20.55
N GLU A 54 4.40 27.12 21.14
CA GLU A 54 3.43 27.73 22.07
C GLU A 54 2.85 29.03 21.48
N ASP A 55 3.71 29.99 21.15
CA ASP A 55 3.30 31.33 20.74
C ASP A 55 3.17 31.47 19.22
N ILE A 56 2.46 30.55 18.58
CA ILE A 56 2.35 30.50 17.11
C ILE A 56 0.91 30.39 16.62
N LEU A 57 -0.03 30.77 17.47
CA LEU A 57 -1.46 30.78 17.13
C LEU A 57 -2.00 32.21 17.13
N LEU A 58 -2.95 32.49 16.25
CA LEU A 58 -3.73 33.71 16.16
C LEU A 58 -5.20 33.41 16.40
N GLU A 59 -5.91 34.31 17.06
CA GLU A 59 -7.37 34.26 17.12
C GLU A 59 -7.97 34.58 15.77
N ASP A 60 -8.83 33.67 15.27
CA ASP A 60 -9.54 33.84 14.01
C ASP A 60 -10.86 33.05 14.00
N ILE A 61 -11.97 33.76 14.06
CA ILE A 61 -13.33 33.19 14.13
C ILE A 61 -13.70 32.33 12.90
N ASP A 62 -13.04 32.57 11.78
CA ASP A 62 -13.28 31.81 10.54
C ASP A 62 -12.60 30.42 10.55
N TYR A 63 -11.78 30.13 11.58
CA TYR A 63 -11.10 28.85 11.75
C TYR A 63 -11.74 27.97 12.80
N PRO A 64 -11.53 26.63 12.72
CA PRO A 64 -11.97 25.71 13.78
C PRO A 64 -11.37 26.10 15.16
N TYR A 65 -12.16 26.00 16.20
CA TYR A 65 -11.82 26.43 17.57
C TYR A 65 -11.53 27.94 17.71
N GLY A 66 -11.80 28.76 16.68
CA GLY A 66 -11.54 30.20 16.67
C GLY A 66 -10.05 30.56 16.63
N ILE A 67 -9.19 29.65 16.21
CA ILE A 67 -7.73 29.82 16.14
C ILE A 67 -7.14 29.30 14.84
N ARG A 68 -6.07 29.95 14.38
CA ARG A 68 -5.25 29.49 13.25
C ARG A 68 -3.77 29.59 13.53
N THR A 69 -2.98 28.90 12.75
CA THR A 69 -1.52 28.99 12.80
C THR A 69 -1.04 30.34 12.28
N ASP A 70 -0.11 30.98 13.01
CA ASP A 70 0.59 32.21 12.60
C ASP A 70 1.75 31.86 11.67
N TYR A 71 1.46 31.70 10.39
CA TYR A 71 2.45 31.36 9.38
C TYR A 71 3.50 32.44 9.17
N ASP A 72 3.14 33.73 9.34
CA ASP A 72 4.08 34.85 9.19
C ASP A 72 5.13 34.82 10.31
N LYS A 73 4.72 34.56 11.53
CA LYS A 73 5.63 34.39 12.67
C LYS A 73 6.54 33.20 12.49
N ILE A 74 5.99 32.04 12.14
CA ILE A 74 6.80 30.84 11.86
C ILE A 74 7.84 31.14 10.77
N LEU A 75 7.44 31.76 9.65
CA LEU A 75 8.36 32.10 8.56
C LEU A 75 9.48 33.03 9.03
N SER A 76 9.15 34.07 9.82
CA SER A 76 10.14 35.01 10.33
C SER A 76 11.16 34.34 11.25
N GLU A 77 10.71 33.46 12.13
CA GLU A 77 11.59 32.68 13.03
C GLU A 77 12.46 31.69 12.24
N LEU A 78 11.87 30.99 11.21
CA LEU A 78 12.62 30.10 10.33
C LEU A 78 13.75 30.81 9.59
N VAL A 79 13.49 32.00 9.03
CA VAL A 79 14.49 32.80 8.33
C VAL A 79 15.64 33.18 9.26
N THR A 80 15.36 33.41 10.54
CA THR A 80 16.39 33.77 11.55
C THR A 80 17.32 32.60 11.84
N VAL A 81 16.81 31.37 11.91
CA VAL A 81 17.59 30.19 12.31
C VAL A 81 18.09 29.33 11.15
N LYS A 82 17.71 29.65 9.89
CA LYS A 82 17.98 28.81 8.72
C LYS A 82 19.46 28.50 8.44
N GLU A 83 20.37 29.40 8.83
CA GLU A 83 21.81 29.19 8.64
C GLU A 83 22.44 28.39 9.80
N GLU A 84 21.72 28.26 10.91
CA GLU A 84 22.19 27.54 12.09
C GLU A 84 21.57 26.12 12.20
N THR A 85 20.47 25.85 11.53
CA THR A 85 19.73 24.58 11.58
C THR A 85 19.86 23.80 10.30
N SER A 86 19.89 22.49 10.39
CA SER A 86 20.00 21.60 9.22
C SER A 86 18.73 20.81 8.98
N LEU A 87 17.94 20.55 10.01
CA LEU A 87 16.59 19.96 9.91
C LEU A 87 15.61 20.87 10.61
N VAL A 88 14.59 21.29 9.86
CA VAL A 88 13.46 22.04 10.41
C VAL A 88 12.17 21.28 10.12
N LEU A 89 11.37 21.04 11.13
CA LEU A 89 10.02 20.47 11.01
C LEU A 89 8.98 21.53 11.36
N VAL A 90 7.97 21.67 10.49
CA VAL A 90 6.82 22.57 10.74
C VAL A 90 5.54 21.75 10.74
N ASP A 91 4.79 21.82 11.84
CA ASP A 91 3.41 21.31 11.92
C ASP A 91 2.44 22.46 11.60
N THR A 92 1.72 22.33 10.51
CA THR A 92 0.74 23.36 10.11
C THR A 92 -0.53 23.37 10.99
N GLY A 93 -0.86 22.27 11.65
CA GLY A 93 -1.92 22.10 12.63
C GLY A 93 -3.36 22.31 12.19
N ASP A 94 -3.63 23.32 11.34
CA ASP A 94 -5.00 23.76 11.00
C ASP A 94 -5.88 22.66 10.37
N LEU A 95 -5.31 21.78 9.54
CA LEU A 95 -6.06 20.65 8.99
C LEU A 95 -6.42 19.63 10.05
N ASN A 96 -5.55 19.42 11.05
CA ASN A 96 -5.84 18.53 12.17
C ASN A 96 -6.97 19.11 13.04
N ARG A 97 -6.91 20.41 13.37
CA ARG A 97 -8.00 21.14 14.04
C ARG A 97 -9.32 21.04 13.29
N LEU A 98 -9.30 21.21 11.96
CA LEU A 98 -10.49 21.06 11.14
C LEU A 98 -11.07 19.64 11.21
N ASN A 99 -10.22 18.60 11.16
CA ASN A 99 -10.67 17.22 11.25
C ASN A 99 -11.29 16.92 12.61
N SER A 100 -10.67 17.38 13.70
CA SER A 100 -11.21 17.22 15.06
C SER A 100 -12.53 17.99 15.26
N TYR A 101 -12.71 19.11 14.58
CA TYR A 101 -13.93 19.93 14.63
C TYR A 101 -15.02 19.47 13.64
N SER A 102 -14.76 18.43 12.85
CA SER A 102 -15.62 18.02 11.71
C SER A 102 -17.05 17.68 12.10
N ASP A 103 -17.28 17.11 13.28
CA ASP A 103 -18.61 16.70 13.75
C ASP A 103 -19.55 17.89 14.03
N PHE A 104 -18.99 19.08 14.24
CA PHE A 104 -19.74 20.32 14.44
C PHE A 104 -20.06 21.06 13.14
N LEU A 105 -19.60 20.56 11.98
CA LEU A 105 -19.74 21.22 10.70
C LEU A 105 -20.67 20.45 9.75
N SER A 106 -21.45 21.19 8.94
CA SER A 106 -22.05 20.57 7.76
C SER A 106 -20.97 20.21 6.74
N THR A 107 -21.28 19.28 5.83
CA THR A 107 -20.34 18.85 4.78
C THR A 107 -19.84 20.02 3.93
N ASP A 108 -20.72 20.92 3.53
CA ASP A 108 -20.37 22.06 2.68
C ASP A 108 -19.45 23.05 3.41
N VAL A 109 -19.74 23.35 4.68
CA VAL A 109 -18.91 24.24 5.53
C VAL A 109 -17.55 23.60 5.78
N PHE A 110 -17.49 22.30 6.02
CA PHE A 110 -16.22 21.59 6.17
C PHE A 110 -15.31 21.77 4.94
N TYR A 111 -15.86 21.55 3.73
CA TYR A 111 -15.07 21.73 2.50
C TYR A 111 -14.68 23.19 2.23
N GLN A 112 -15.55 24.15 2.57
CA GLN A 112 -15.21 25.59 2.47
C GLN A 112 -14.03 25.94 3.39
N LYS A 113 -14.10 25.56 4.67
CA LYS A 113 -13.00 25.77 5.63
C LYS A 113 -11.72 25.03 5.22
N ARG A 114 -11.84 23.81 4.74
CA ARG A 114 -10.70 23.05 4.21
C ARG A 114 -10.01 23.77 3.06
N ASN A 115 -10.75 24.32 2.12
CA ASN A 115 -10.17 25.07 1.01
C ASN A 115 -9.51 26.38 1.47
N LEU A 116 -10.08 27.07 2.47
CA LEU A 116 -9.46 28.23 3.09
C LEU A 116 -8.10 27.86 3.71
N ILE A 117 -8.07 26.85 4.56
CA ILE A 117 -6.85 26.38 5.23
C ILE A 117 -5.79 25.94 4.21
N LEU A 118 -6.17 25.16 3.19
CA LEU A 118 -5.24 24.72 2.16
C LEU A 118 -4.65 25.88 1.36
N ARG A 119 -5.42 26.93 1.09
CA ARG A 119 -4.91 28.13 0.44
C ARG A 119 -3.86 28.84 1.30
N ASP A 120 -4.09 28.96 2.60
CA ASP A 120 -3.15 29.64 3.49
C ASP A 120 -1.86 28.82 3.71
N ILE A 121 -1.99 27.51 3.76
CA ILE A 121 -0.82 26.59 3.74
C ILE A 121 -0.05 26.72 2.42
N ASP A 122 -0.74 26.81 1.27
CA ASP A 122 -0.11 26.95 -0.04
C ASP A 122 0.69 28.26 -0.16
N ILE A 123 0.13 29.38 0.35
CA ILE A 123 0.84 30.66 0.43
C ILE A 123 2.11 30.51 1.29
N PHE A 124 2.00 29.95 2.48
CA PHE A 124 3.13 29.71 3.37
C PHE A 124 4.22 28.85 2.72
N ILE A 125 3.85 27.77 2.02
CA ILE A 125 4.80 26.94 1.27
C ILE A 125 5.48 27.74 0.16
N GLY A 126 4.74 28.61 -0.55
CA GLY A 126 5.29 29.52 -1.55
C GLY A 126 6.35 30.45 -0.98
N ASP A 127 6.07 31.04 0.17
CA ASP A 127 7.00 31.91 0.89
C ASP A 127 8.23 31.16 1.41
N MET A 128 8.05 29.93 1.92
CA MET A 128 9.16 29.04 2.28
C MET A 128 10.06 28.76 1.09
N VAL A 129 9.49 28.35 -0.05
CA VAL A 129 10.25 28.05 -1.28
C VAL A 129 11.02 29.27 -1.77
N ALA A 130 10.47 30.47 -1.67
CA ALA A 130 11.14 31.72 -2.04
C ALA A 130 12.34 32.05 -1.15
N ASN A 131 12.35 31.56 0.10
CA ASN A 131 13.44 31.75 1.07
C ASN A 131 14.48 30.62 1.11
N LEU A 132 14.27 29.53 0.35
CA LEU A 132 15.17 28.37 0.30
C LEU A 132 16.07 28.41 -0.94
N ASP A 133 17.33 28.04 -0.76
CA ASP A 133 18.24 27.81 -1.87
C ASP A 133 18.05 26.38 -2.40
N LYS A 134 17.53 26.27 -3.62
CA LYS A 134 17.25 24.99 -4.28
C LYS A 134 18.49 24.08 -4.42
N GLU A 135 19.68 24.66 -4.57
CA GLU A 135 20.92 23.90 -4.75
C GLU A 135 21.51 23.40 -3.42
N ARG A 136 20.96 23.86 -2.29
CA ARG A 136 21.43 23.49 -0.94
C ARG A 136 20.37 22.81 -0.10
N SER A 137 19.08 23.06 -0.36
CA SER A 137 17.97 22.66 0.48
C SER A 137 17.10 21.59 -0.17
N MET A 138 16.44 20.78 0.67
CA MET A 138 15.37 19.88 0.28
C MET A 138 14.12 20.24 1.11
N LEU A 139 13.02 20.51 0.44
CA LEU A 139 11.71 20.66 1.07
C LEU A 139 10.92 19.36 0.92
N MET A 140 10.41 18.86 2.04
CA MET A 140 9.54 17.68 2.09
C MET A 140 8.17 18.12 2.62
N LEU A 141 7.15 18.04 1.78
CA LEU A 141 5.75 18.24 2.16
C LEU A 141 5.09 16.88 2.31
N LEU A 142 4.61 16.57 3.50
CA LEU A 142 3.99 15.28 3.78
C LEU A 142 2.80 15.41 4.73
N SER A 143 1.86 14.48 4.60
CA SER A 143 0.85 14.23 5.62
C SER A 143 1.14 12.87 6.25
N PRO A 144 1.42 12.77 7.56
CA PRO A 144 1.79 11.51 8.20
C PRO A 144 0.64 10.50 8.26
N ASN A 145 -0.60 10.96 8.15
CA ASN A 145 -1.81 10.15 8.07
C ASN A 145 -2.81 10.73 7.06
N ALA A 146 -3.77 9.91 6.63
CA ALA A 146 -4.80 10.32 5.68
C ALA A 146 -5.99 11.05 6.33
N GLY A 147 -5.96 11.26 7.64
CA GLY A 147 -7.09 11.72 8.45
C GLY A 147 -8.18 10.66 8.60
N GLU A 148 -8.94 10.76 9.68
CA GLU A 148 -10.18 10.01 9.89
C GLU A 148 -11.32 10.97 9.57
N GLY A 149 -12.34 10.55 8.83
CA GLY A 149 -13.52 11.37 8.65
C GLY A 149 -14.22 11.28 7.30
N ARG A 150 -14.96 12.33 6.97
CA ARG A 150 -15.94 12.45 5.87
C ARG A 150 -15.36 12.33 4.46
N ILE A 151 -14.04 12.34 4.30
CA ILE A 151 -13.40 12.21 3.01
C ILE A 151 -13.27 10.71 2.71
N ASP A 152 -13.92 10.27 1.65
CA ASP A 152 -13.77 8.93 1.09
C ASP A 152 -12.37 8.82 0.43
N SER A 153 -11.32 8.87 1.25
CA SER A 153 -9.94 8.87 0.81
C SER A 153 -9.42 7.44 0.66
N SER A 154 -8.46 7.28 -0.23
CA SER A 154 -7.73 6.01 -0.39
C SER A 154 -6.88 5.62 0.81
N ARG A 155 -6.89 6.41 1.90
CA ARG A 155 -6.01 6.31 3.07
C ARG A 155 -4.51 6.42 2.74
N LEU A 156 -4.16 6.79 1.52
CA LEU A 156 -2.80 7.16 1.14
C LEU A 156 -2.64 8.67 1.27
N SER A 157 -1.58 9.08 1.93
CA SER A 157 -1.26 10.49 2.15
C SER A 157 -0.31 11.02 1.09
N PRO A 158 -0.40 12.30 0.69
CA PRO A 158 0.53 12.88 -0.25
C PRO A 158 1.93 13.05 0.35
N LEU A 159 2.94 12.85 -0.50
CA LEU A 159 4.33 13.19 -0.24
C LEU A 159 4.90 13.89 -1.47
N ILE A 160 5.48 15.07 -1.28
CA ILE A 160 6.12 15.86 -2.32
C ILE A 160 7.53 16.22 -1.85
N LEU A 161 8.52 15.99 -2.70
CA LEU A 161 9.90 16.43 -2.50
C LEU A 161 10.26 17.50 -3.53
N TRP A 162 10.98 18.52 -3.09
CA TRP A 162 11.51 19.56 -3.95
C TRP A 162 12.91 19.99 -3.47
N GLY A 163 13.79 20.32 -4.40
CA GLY A 163 15.09 20.87 -4.10
C GLY A 163 16.25 20.02 -4.59
N LYS A 164 17.37 20.08 -3.84
CA LYS A 164 18.64 19.46 -4.24
C LYS A 164 18.53 17.94 -4.35
N GLY A 165 18.97 17.42 -5.49
CA GLY A 165 19.02 15.98 -5.74
C GLY A 165 17.66 15.34 -6.06
N ILE A 166 16.62 16.15 -6.26
CA ILE A 166 15.27 15.65 -6.58
C ILE A 166 14.96 15.90 -8.05
N ASP A 167 14.84 14.82 -8.81
CA ASP A 167 14.42 14.86 -10.20
C ASP A 167 12.91 15.06 -10.33
N LYS A 168 12.49 15.73 -11.42
CA LYS A 168 11.06 15.89 -11.74
C LYS A 168 10.49 14.54 -12.17
N GLY A 169 9.53 14.03 -11.38
CA GLY A 169 8.90 12.75 -11.71
C GLY A 169 8.16 12.13 -10.53
N ILE A 170 8.42 10.88 -10.23
CA ILE A 170 7.79 10.11 -9.16
C ILE A 170 8.82 9.65 -8.13
N LEU A 171 8.35 9.35 -6.93
CA LEU A 171 9.16 8.83 -5.84
C LEU A 171 9.06 7.31 -5.76
N THR A 172 10.15 6.69 -5.33
CA THR A 172 10.23 5.24 -5.07
C THR A 172 11.18 4.95 -3.91
N SER A 173 11.07 3.78 -3.32
CA SER A 173 12.04 3.27 -2.36
C SER A 173 12.17 1.75 -2.43
N SER A 174 13.31 1.22 -1.99
CA SER A 174 13.49 -0.23 -1.89
C SER A 174 12.72 -0.87 -0.72
N THR A 175 12.13 -0.09 0.17
CA THR A 175 11.21 -0.57 1.22
C THR A 175 9.89 -1.03 0.62
N THR A 176 9.32 -0.24 -0.29
CA THR A 176 8.05 -0.56 -0.92
C THR A 176 8.21 -1.36 -2.20
N ASN A 177 9.36 -1.24 -2.87
CA ASN A 177 9.60 -1.76 -4.23
C ASN A 177 8.45 -1.41 -5.19
N ARG A 178 7.88 -0.20 -5.03
CA ARG A 178 6.70 0.24 -5.76
C ARG A 178 6.82 1.70 -6.14
N GLU A 179 6.88 1.96 -7.44
CA GLU A 179 6.90 3.33 -7.96
C GLU A 179 5.65 4.10 -7.50
N GLY A 180 5.84 5.33 -7.04
CA GLY A 180 4.78 6.21 -6.58
C GLY A 180 4.20 5.88 -5.19
N VAL A 181 4.76 4.91 -4.47
CA VAL A 181 4.33 4.55 -3.10
C VAL A 181 5.54 4.50 -2.18
N ILE A 182 5.52 5.30 -1.12
CA ILE A 182 6.58 5.42 -0.13
C ILE A 182 6.05 4.99 1.23
N SER A 183 6.91 4.42 2.07
CA SER A 183 6.60 4.13 3.47
C SER A 183 7.00 5.31 4.35
N ASN A 184 6.25 5.58 5.43
CA ASN A 184 6.67 6.54 6.46
C ASN A 184 8.04 6.17 7.07
N LEU A 185 8.41 4.89 7.05
CA LEU A 185 9.72 4.42 7.49
C LEU A 185 10.88 4.98 6.66
N ASP A 186 10.62 5.41 5.42
CA ASP A 186 11.64 5.90 4.50
C ASP A 186 12.00 7.38 4.73
N ILE A 187 11.21 8.10 5.52
CA ILE A 187 11.38 9.53 5.76
C ILE A 187 12.69 9.82 6.51
N SER A 188 12.90 9.19 7.66
CA SER A 188 14.11 9.42 8.48
C SER A 188 15.40 9.03 7.76
N PRO A 189 15.53 7.86 7.10
CA PRO A 189 16.71 7.54 6.29
C PRO A 189 16.95 8.52 5.15
N THR A 190 15.90 9.06 4.52
CA THR A 190 16.02 10.05 3.45
C THR A 190 16.61 11.36 3.96
N VAL A 191 16.12 11.84 5.11
CA VAL A 191 16.66 13.06 5.74
C VAL A 191 18.11 12.85 6.15
N ALA A 192 18.44 11.73 6.79
CA ALA A 192 19.80 11.40 7.21
C ALA A 192 20.76 11.32 6.00
N GLU A 193 20.36 10.64 4.91
CA GLU A 193 21.16 10.55 3.69
C GLU A 193 21.40 11.93 3.08
N PHE A 194 20.37 12.78 2.97
CA PHE A 194 20.48 14.12 2.46
C PHE A 194 21.49 14.97 3.26
N LEU A 195 21.46 14.86 4.58
CA LEU A 195 22.37 15.57 5.49
C LEU A 195 23.74 14.87 5.65
N LYS A 196 23.93 13.69 5.05
CA LYS A 196 25.11 12.83 5.21
C LYS A 196 25.34 12.38 6.65
N ALA A 197 24.25 12.23 7.40
CA ALA A 197 24.24 11.71 8.76
C ALA A 197 24.12 10.17 8.76
N PRO A 198 24.56 9.48 9.82
CA PRO A 198 24.42 8.02 9.94
C PRO A 198 22.96 7.55 9.87
N ILE A 199 22.69 6.44 9.19
CA ILE A 199 21.35 5.83 9.08
C ILE A 199 21.16 4.70 10.12
N GLU A 200 21.90 4.73 11.20
CA GLU A 200 21.83 3.70 12.24
C GLU A 200 20.51 3.76 13.00
N ASN A 201 19.98 2.59 13.37
CA ASN A 201 18.72 2.45 14.11
C ASN A 201 17.47 3.02 13.44
N MET A 202 17.51 3.31 12.13
CA MET A 202 16.36 3.72 11.34
C MET A 202 15.86 2.53 10.50
N ALA A 203 14.53 2.34 10.49
CA ALA A 203 13.90 1.40 9.60
C ALA A 203 13.64 2.06 8.24
N GLY A 204 13.47 1.26 7.18
CA GLY A 204 13.23 1.78 5.83
C GLY A 204 14.50 2.05 5.04
N ASN A 205 14.34 2.67 3.89
CA ASN A 205 15.43 3.00 2.95
C ASN A 205 15.24 4.40 2.39
N PRO A 206 16.31 5.10 1.99
CA PRO A 206 16.20 6.42 1.41
C PRO A 206 15.33 6.45 0.15
N ILE A 207 14.53 7.51 0.03
CA ILE A 207 13.65 7.77 -1.10
C ILE A 207 14.48 8.21 -2.30
N GLN A 208 14.13 7.69 -3.46
CA GLN A 208 14.74 8.06 -4.74
C GLN A 208 13.71 8.71 -5.65
N SER A 209 14.12 9.71 -6.42
CA SER A 209 13.30 10.30 -7.48
C SER A 209 13.59 9.64 -8.82
N LEU A 210 12.54 9.34 -9.56
CA LEU A 210 12.62 8.79 -10.91
C LEU A 210 12.03 9.80 -11.90
N ASN A 211 12.83 10.16 -12.90
CA ASN A 211 12.35 11.06 -13.95
C ASN A 211 11.21 10.41 -14.73
N ARG A 212 10.03 11.04 -14.71
CA ARG A 212 8.85 10.55 -15.40
C ARG A 212 7.97 11.68 -15.89
N SER A 213 7.68 11.70 -17.19
CA SER A 213 6.65 12.57 -17.75
C SER A 213 5.25 12.08 -17.35
N GLY A 214 4.29 12.99 -17.12
CA GLY A 214 2.94 12.62 -16.70
C GLY A 214 2.90 12.02 -15.29
N ALA A 215 3.77 12.50 -14.38
CA ALA A 215 3.89 11.96 -13.02
C ALA A 215 2.59 12.07 -12.22
N VAL A 216 1.88 13.20 -12.33
CA VAL A 216 0.62 13.44 -11.58
C VAL A 216 -0.48 12.49 -12.05
N GLU A 217 -0.63 12.33 -13.36
CA GLU A 217 -1.61 11.41 -13.96
C GLU A 217 -1.31 9.97 -13.55
N TYR A 218 -0.02 9.59 -13.53
CA TYR A 218 0.41 8.27 -13.10
C TYR A 218 0.10 8.01 -11.63
N ILE A 219 0.43 8.94 -10.73
CA ILE A 219 0.14 8.83 -9.29
C ILE A 219 -1.38 8.75 -9.05
N ASN A 220 -2.17 9.56 -9.73
CA ASN A 220 -3.64 9.52 -9.63
C ASN A 220 -4.20 8.17 -10.09
N SER A 221 -3.67 7.62 -11.18
CA SER A 221 -4.07 6.28 -11.66
C SER A 221 -3.75 5.20 -10.64
N ILE A 222 -2.53 5.19 -10.08
CA ILE A 222 -2.13 4.23 -9.03
C ILE A 222 -3.02 4.38 -7.80
N ASN A 223 -3.23 5.61 -7.33
CA ASN A 223 -4.05 5.88 -6.16
C ASN A 223 -5.48 5.34 -6.34
N ASN A 224 -6.07 5.56 -7.51
CA ASN A 224 -7.39 5.03 -7.85
C ASN A 224 -7.41 3.49 -7.89
N CYS A 225 -6.42 2.87 -8.53
CA CYS A 225 -6.33 1.40 -8.59
C CYS A 225 -6.18 0.79 -7.19
N ILE A 226 -5.32 1.37 -6.34
CA ILE A 226 -5.12 0.95 -4.95
C ILE A 226 -6.42 1.11 -4.15
N GLY A 227 -7.08 2.27 -4.27
CA GLY A 227 -8.33 2.56 -3.58
C GLY A 227 -9.46 1.59 -3.96
N ILE A 228 -9.62 1.30 -5.26
CA ILE A 228 -10.62 0.32 -5.73
C ILE A 228 -10.30 -1.09 -5.26
N ALA A 229 -9.03 -1.52 -5.36
CA ALA A 229 -8.62 -2.84 -4.89
C ALA A 229 -8.92 -3.01 -3.39
N SER A 230 -8.57 -2.05 -2.56
CA SER A 230 -8.84 -2.07 -1.12
C SER A 230 -10.34 -2.07 -0.79
N LYS A 231 -11.14 -1.18 -1.42
CA LYS A 231 -12.59 -1.10 -1.21
C LYS A 231 -13.36 -2.36 -1.61
N THR A 232 -12.93 -3.00 -2.70
CA THR A 232 -13.66 -4.17 -3.26
C THR A 232 -13.19 -5.49 -2.68
N ARG A 233 -11.94 -5.56 -2.16
CA ARG A 233 -11.29 -6.79 -1.70
C ARG A 233 -12.11 -7.58 -0.69
N SER A 234 -12.41 -7.00 0.45
CA SER A 234 -13.11 -7.70 1.54
C SER A 234 -14.47 -8.22 1.10
N LYS A 235 -15.24 -7.42 0.34
CA LYS A 235 -16.55 -7.81 -0.16
C LYS A 235 -16.44 -8.94 -1.19
N THR A 236 -15.50 -8.85 -2.13
CA THR A 236 -15.29 -9.88 -3.15
C THR A 236 -14.87 -11.21 -2.54
N LEU A 237 -13.92 -11.20 -1.61
CA LEU A 237 -13.45 -12.41 -0.95
C LEU A 237 -14.52 -13.03 -0.05
N LEU A 238 -15.32 -12.21 0.65
CA LEU A 238 -16.45 -12.68 1.45
C LEU A 238 -17.51 -13.38 0.57
N VAL A 239 -17.93 -12.73 -0.52
CA VAL A 239 -18.91 -13.32 -1.44
C VAL A 239 -18.38 -14.62 -2.05
N TYR A 240 -17.12 -14.62 -2.48
CA TYR A 240 -16.46 -15.81 -3.01
C TYR A 240 -16.44 -16.96 -1.98
N GLY A 241 -16.07 -16.67 -0.73
CA GLY A 241 -16.07 -17.66 0.36
C GLY A 241 -17.47 -18.23 0.65
N ILE A 242 -18.50 -17.37 0.69
CA ILE A 242 -19.90 -17.82 0.88
C ILE A 242 -20.32 -18.74 -0.26
N VAL A 243 -20.03 -18.39 -1.51
CA VAL A 243 -20.42 -19.21 -2.67
C VAL A 243 -19.68 -20.56 -2.65
N ILE A 244 -18.41 -20.60 -2.24
CA ILE A 244 -17.67 -21.87 -2.04
C ILE A 244 -18.41 -22.74 -1.01
N ILE A 245 -18.72 -22.21 0.18
CA ILE A 245 -19.39 -22.95 1.25
C ILE A 245 -20.74 -23.51 0.77
N LEU A 246 -21.55 -22.68 0.13
CA LEU A 246 -22.84 -23.11 -0.41
C LEU A 246 -22.69 -24.20 -1.48
N THR A 247 -21.68 -24.09 -2.33
CA THR A 247 -21.38 -25.11 -3.34
C THR A 247 -20.91 -26.42 -2.71
N MET A 248 -20.10 -26.37 -1.66
CA MET A 248 -19.69 -27.56 -0.90
C MET A 248 -20.89 -28.23 -0.25
N LEU A 249 -21.79 -27.47 0.41
CA LEU A 249 -23.01 -28.00 1.00
C LEU A 249 -23.92 -28.64 -0.06
N MET A 250 -24.04 -27.98 -1.22
CA MET A 250 -24.80 -28.57 -2.35
C MET A 250 -24.15 -29.87 -2.83
N GLY A 251 -22.82 -29.93 -2.92
CA GLY A 251 -22.10 -31.17 -3.28
C GLY A 251 -22.37 -32.31 -2.29
N ILE A 252 -22.34 -32.03 -0.99
CA ILE A 252 -22.66 -33.00 0.06
C ILE A 252 -24.13 -33.48 -0.09
N ALA A 253 -25.07 -32.58 -0.33
CA ALA A 253 -26.48 -32.91 -0.53
C ALA A 253 -26.67 -33.78 -1.79
N LEU A 254 -26.03 -33.44 -2.91
CA LEU A 254 -26.10 -34.23 -4.15
C LEU A 254 -25.56 -35.64 -3.95
N PHE A 255 -24.45 -35.75 -3.20
CA PHE A 255 -23.83 -37.03 -2.89
C PHE A 255 -24.72 -37.90 -1.97
N THR A 256 -25.25 -37.31 -0.87
CA THR A 256 -26.09 -38.03 0.10
C THR A 256 -27.43 -38.47 -0.50
N LEU A 257 -28.01 -37.65 -1.36
CA LEU A 257 -29.25 -37.96 -2.08
C LEU A 257 -29.02 -38.86 -3.33
N LYS A 258 -27.75 -39.27 -3.59
CA LYS A 258 -27.38 -40.13 -4.73
C LYS A 258 -27.88 -39.60 -6.08
N ILE A 259 -27.86 -38.28 -6.26
CA ILE A 259 -28.30 -37.63 -7.50
C ILE A 259 -27.33 -37.94 -8.63
N ASN A 260 -27.89 -38.40 -9.77
CA ASN A 260 -27.06 -38.68 -10.94
C ASN A 260 -26.41 -37.39 -11.46
N MET A 261 -25.08 -37.41 -11.54
CA MET A 261 -24.27 -36.26 -11.98
C MET A 261 -24.33 -35.98 -13.48
N ASP A 262 -25.01 -36.80 -14.25
CA ASP A 262 -25.21 -36.61 -15.71
C ASP A 262 -26.58 -35.94 -16.01
N ASN A 263 -27.42 -35.73 -15.00
CA ASN A 263 -28.63 -34.93 -15.15
C ASN A 263 -28.29 -33.41 -15.18
N ARG A 264 -29.32 -32.60 -15.51
CA ARG A 264 -29.11 -31.12 -15.60
C ARG A 264 -28.54 -30.52 -14.34
N LEU A 265 -28.97 -30.99 -13.16
CA LEU A 265 -28.49 -30.48 -11.86
C LEU A 265 -27.03 -30.82 -11.63
N GLY A 266 -26.62 -32.07 -11.92
CA GLY A 266 -25.22 -32.51 -11.82
C GLY A 266 -24.29 -31.76 -12.80
N ILE A 267 -24.73 -31.56 -14.04
CA ILE A 267 -24.00 -30.78 -15.03
C ILE A 267 -23.81 -29.32 -14.58
N THR A 268 -24.87 -28.69 -14.06
CA THR A 268 -24.82 -27.33 -13.52
C THR A 268 -23.85 -27.23 -12.35
N PHE A 269 -23.88 -28.21 -11.43
CA PHE A 269 -22.95 -28.29 -10.31
C PHE A 269 -21.49 -28.41 -10.77
N LYS A 270 -21.20 -29.31 -11.73
CA LYS A 270 -19.84 -29.46 -12.31
C LYS A 270 -19.34 -28.13 -12.90
N ARG A 271 -20.20 -27.40 -13.63
CA ARG A 271 -19.87 -26.08 -14.21
C ARG A 271 -19.62 -25.03 -13.14
N LEU A 272 -20.44 -25.02 -12.07
CA LEU A 272 -20.25 -24.12 -10.93
C LEU A 272 -18.90 -24.37 -10.25
N CYS A 273 -18.53 -25.64 -10.01
CA CYS A 273 -17.23 -25.99 -9.45
C CYS A 273 -16.07 -25.52 -10.34
N LEU A 274 -16.16 -25.70 -11.65
CA LEU A 274 -15.15 -25.22 -12.60
C LEU A 274 -15.03 -23.69 -12.61
N LEU A 275 -16.17 -23.00 -12.54
CA LEU A 275 -16.18 -21.54 -12.47
C LEU A 275 -15.51 -21.06 -11.18
N LEU A 276 -15.86 -21.66 -10.03
CA LEU A 276 -15.28 -21.32 -8.73
C LEU A 276 -13.75 -21.58 -8.71
N TYR A 277 -13.31 -22.65 -9.37
CA TYR A 277 -11.89 -22.93 -9.54
C TYR A 277 -11.17 -21.88 -10.40
N ALA A 278 -11.86 -21.28 -11.38
CA ALA A 278 -11.32 -20.24 -12.25
C ALA A 278 -11.36 -18.83 -11.63
N ILE A 279 -12.25 -18.56 -10.66
CA ILE A 279 -12.43 -17.20 -10.10
C ILE A 279 -11.13 -16.58 -9.61
N PRO A 280 -10.24 -17.25 -8.85
CA PRO A 280 -8.99 -16.63 -8.45
C PRO A 280 -8.13 -16.15 -9.62
N MET A 281 -8.09 -16.90 -10.74
CA MET A 281 -7.41 -16.47 -11.96
C MET A 281 -8.09 -15.25 -12.60
N ILE A 282 -9.41 -15.24 -12.60
CA ILE A 282 -10.20 -14.10 -13.10
C ILE A 282 -9.92 -12.84 -12.28
N LEU A 283 -9.83 -12.97 -10.94
CA LEU A 283 -9.49 -11.87 -10.05
C LEU A 283 -8.09 -11.30 -10.30
N ILE A 284 -7.12 -12.15 -10.65
CA ILE A 284 -5.77 -11.71 -11.01
C ILE A 284 -5.79 -11.02 -12.38
N LEU A 285 -6.37 -11.65 -13.40
CA LEU A 285 -6.42 -11.10 -14.75
C LEU A 285 -7.23 -9.81 -14.85
N SER A 286 -8.21 -9.61 -13.95
CA SER A 286 -8.97 -8.37 -13.93
C SER A 286 -8.08 -7.13 -13.74
N SER A 287 -6.95 -7.25 -13.03
CA SER A 287 -6.01 -6.15 -12.82
C SER A 287 -5.32 -5.63 -14.09
N LEU A 288 -5.33 -6.40 -15.19
CA LEU A 288 -4.82 -5.97 -16.50
C LEU A 288 -5.56 -4.76 -17.09
N PHE A 289 -6.79 -4.49 -16.64
CA PHE A 289 -7.64 -3.42 -17.19
C PHE A 289 -7.44 -2.06 -16.52
N ASN A 290 -6.38 -1.84 -15.76
CA ASN A 290 -6.17 -0.59 -15.00
C ASN A 290 -7.46 -0.15 -14.27
N ILE A 291 -7.85 -0.91 -13.26
CA ILE A 291 -9.15 -0.76 -12.60
C ILE A 291 -9.13 0.47 -11.68
N ASP A 292 -9.53 1.60 -12.22
CA ASP A 292 -9.66 2.88 -11.54
C ASP A 292 -11.10 3.18 -11.08
N SER A 293 -12.05 2.29 -11.36
CA SER A 293 -13.45 2.43 -10.97
C SER A 293 -14.13 1.10 -10.73
N ILE A 294 -15.15 1.10 -9.84
CA ILE A 294 -15.97 -0.10 -9.55
C ILE A 294 -16.65 -0.63 -10.83
N ALA A 295 -17.07 0.26 -11.73
CA ALA A 295 -17.69 -0.14 -12.99
C ALA A 295 -16.73 -0.94 -13.86
N LYS A 296 -15.48 -0.47 -14.05
CA LYS A 296 -14.45 -1.23 -14.79
C LYS A 296 -14.15 -2.58 -14.12
N TYR A 297 -14.10 -2.61 -12.79
CA TYR A 297 -13.92 -3.87 -12.05
C TYR A 297 -15.03 -4.87 -12.38
N LEU A 298 -16.30 -4.50 -12.26
CA LEU A 298 -17.43 -5.39 -12.54
C LEU A 298 -17.48 -5.81 -14.00
N ILE A 299 -17.20 -4.90 -14.94
CA ILE A 299 -17.16 -5.21 -16.37
C ILE A 299 -16.04 -6.22 -16.66
N SER A 300 -14.85 -6.04 -16.08
CA SER A 300 -13.74 -6.98 -16.28
C SER A 300 -14.08 -8.39 -15.77
N LEU A 301 -14.71 -8.49 -14.60
CA LEU A 301 -15.19 -9.78 -14.09
C LEU A 301 -16.22 -10.43 -15.03
N MET A 302 -17.19 -9.67 -15.52
CA MET A 302 -18.20 -10.18 -16.44
C MET A 302 -17.57 -10.69 -17.75
N ILE A 303 -16.60 -9.96 -18.31
CA ILE A 303 -15.89 -10.37 -19.53
C ILE A 303 -15.17 -11.70 -19.29
N PHE A 304 -14.37 -11.82 -18.23
CA PHE A 304 -13.61 -13.04 -17.97
C PHE A 304 -14.51 -14.22 -17.60
N ILE A 305 -15.57 -14.01 -16.80
CA ILE A 305 -16.55 -15.07 -16.51
C ILE A 305 -17.23 -15.56 -17.80
N SER A 306 -17.61 -14.65 -18.68
CA SER A 306 -18.26 -15.00 -19.95
C SER A 306 -17.29 -15.74 -20.89
N LEU A 307 -16.05 -15.27 -21.00
CA LEU A 307 -15.00 -15.92 -21.78
C LEU A 307 -14.72 -17.33 -21.25
N PHE A 308 -14.63 -17.47 -19.93
CA PHE A 308 -14.39 -18.74 -19.27
C PHE A 308 -15.53 -19.74 -19.50
N ASN A 309 -16.79 -19.29 -19.40
CA ASN A 309 -17.95 -20.10 -19.70
C ASN A 309 -18.01 -20.51 -21.18
N PHE A 310 -17.56 -19.66 -22.11
CA PHE A 310 -17.49 -19.98 -23.54
C PHE A 310 -16.44 -21.07 -23.78
N ILE A 311 -15.23 -20.92 -23.26
CA ILE A 311 -14.15 -21.93 -23.40
C ILE A 311 -14.58 -23.26 -22.76
N GLY A 312 -15.23 -23.22 -21.59
CA GLY A 312 -15.68 -24.41 -20.87
C GLY A 312 -16.77 -25.24 -21.58
N LYS A 313 -17.33 -24.75 -22.70
CA LYS A 313 -18.23 -25.55 -23.55
C LYS A 313 -17.48 -26.50 -24.50
N GLU A 314 -16.26 -26.12 -24.87
CA GLU A 314 -15.48 -26.87 -25.87
C GLU A 314 -14.66 -28.01 -25.24
N TYR A 315 -14.43 -27.98 -23.93
CA TYR A 315 -13.59 -28.94 -23.24
C TYR A 315 -14.40 -29.76 -22.22
N ASP A 316 -13.98 -30.98 -22.00
CA ASP A 316 -14.45 -31.78 -20.87
C ASP A 316 -13.96 -31.22 -19.53
N SER A 317 -14.57 -31.63 -18.43
CA SER A 317 -14.21 -31.08 -17.09
C SER A 317 -12.74 -31.28 -16.70
N LYS A 318 -12.11 -32.39 -17.13
CA LYS A 318 -10.68 -32.68 -16.87
C LYS A 318 -9.79 -31.78 -17.69
N GLY A 319 -10.08 -31.63 -18.98
CA GLY A 319 -9.35 -30.73 -19.87
C GLY A 319 -9.40 -29.28 -19.40
N CYS A 320 -10.56 -28.81 -18.94
CA CYS A 320 -10.70 -27.48 -18.34
C CYS A 320 -9.82 -27.31 -17.10
N ILE A 321 -9.81 -28.27 -16.16
CA ILE A 321 -8.95 -28.21 -14.97
C ILE A 321 -7.48 -28.12 -15.36
N TYR A 322 -7.02 -28.95 -16.30
CA TYR A 322 -5.63 -28.92 -16.76
C TYR A 322 -5.26 -27.58 -17.39
N LEU A 323 -6.11 -27.07 -18.29
CA LEU A 323 -5.89 -25.80 -18.95
C LEU A 323 -5.78 -24.65 -17.93
N ILE A 324 -6.73 -24.55 -16.99
CA ILE A 324 -6.74 -23.51 -15.95
C ILE A 324 -5.50 -23.62 -15.09
N THR A 325 -5.15 -24.83 -14.65
CA THR A 325 -4.01 -25.09 -13.78
C THR A 325 -2.70 -24.65 -14.43
N ILE A 326 -2.47 -25.04 -15.68
CA ILE A 326 -1.28 -24.65 -16.43
C ILE A 326 -1.25 -23.15 -16.70
N ALA A 327 -2.37 -22.57 -17.13
CA ALA A 327 -2.48 -21.14 -17.39
C ALA A 327 -2.19 -20.33 -16.10
N TYR A 328 -2.74 -20.75 -14.98
CA TYR A 328 -2.55 -20.14 -13.69
C TYR A 328 -1.07 -20.11 -13.28
N PHE A 329 -0.42 -21.26 -13.31
CA PHE A 329 0.99 -21.39 -12.96
C PHE A 329 1.87 -20.54 -13.88
N THR A 330 1.58 -20.55 -15.17
CA THR A 330 2.32 -19.76 -16.16
C THR A 330 2.16 -18.26 -15.92
N ILE A 331 0.93 -17.79 -15.69
CA ILE A 331 0.65 -16.38 -15.40
C ILE A 331 1.38 -15.92 -14.13
N PHE A 332 1.32 -16.73 -13.07
CA PHE A 332 2.05 -16.42 -11.85
C PHE A 332 3.56 -16.36 -12.05
N LEU A 333 4.11 -17.34 -12.75
CA LEU A 333 5.54 -17.38 -13.03
C LEU A 333 5.98 -16.13 -13.81
N LEU A 334 5.27 -15.81 -14.89
CA LEU A 334 5.58 -14.68 -15.73
C LEU A 334 5.42 -13.35 -14.98
N ASP A 335 4.34 -13.19 -14.22
CA ASP A 335 4.11 -11.96 -13.49
C ASP A 335 5.16 -11.71 -12.40
N LEU A 336 5.54 -12.74 -11.64
CA LEU A 336 6.61 -12.61 -10.65
C LEU A 336 7.98 -12.30 -11.26
N LEU A 337 8.27 -12.81 -12.46
CA LEU A 337 9.50 -12.50 -13.21
C LEU A 337 9.47 -11.08 -13.83
N LEU A 338 8.28 -10.49 -13.99
CA LEU A 338 8.04 -9.17 -14.56
C LEU A 338 7.59 -8.16 -13.49
N ASP A 339 8.21 -8.23 -12.31
CA ASP A 339 8.00 -7.33 -11.16
C ASP A 339 6.61 -7.40 -10.51
N GLY A 340 5.81 -8.42 -10.77
CA GLY A 340 4.53 -8.67 -10.10
C GLY A 340 3.46 -7.62 -10.36
N ASN A 341 3.44 -6.98 -11.52
CA ASN A 341 2.53 -5.87 -11.82
C ASN A 341 1.06 -6.28 -11.89
N ILE A 342 0.76 -7.50 -12.31
CA ILE A 342 -0.61 -8.03 -12.37
C ILE A 342 -1.09 -8.41 -10.96
N THR A 343 -0.28 -9.15 -10.22
CA THR A 343 -0.63 -9.59 -8.86
C THR A 343 -0.74 -8.43 -7.88
N ARG A 344 0.07 -7.39 -8.06
CA ARG A 344 0.16 -6.21 -7.19
C ARG A 344 -1.16 -5.44 -7.04
N TYR A 345 -1.96 -5.37 -8.09
CA TYR A 345 -3.23 -4.65 -8.11
C TYR A 345 -4.47 -5.57 -8.04
N SER A 346 -4.26 -6.88 -7.89
CA SER A 346 -5.35 -7.84 -7.77
C SER A 346 -5.99 -7.80 -6.38
N VAL A 347 -7.31 -7.88 -6.33
CA VAL A 347 -8.08 -8.04 -5.07
C VAL A 347 -7.75 -9.35 -4.34
N LEU A 348 -7.16 -10.33 -5.02
CA LEU A 348 -6.71 -11.58 -4.41
C LEU A 348 -5.37 -11.42 -3.67
N SER A 349 -4.59 -10.37 -3.98
CA SER A 349 -3.30 -10.09 -3.35
C SER A 349 -3.47 -9.52 -1.92
N HIS A 350 -2.41 -8.94 -1.37
CA HIS A 350 -2.48 -8.23 -0.09
C HIS A 350 -3.23 -6.90 -0.25
N ASP A 351 -3.79 -6.39 0.87
CA ASP A 351 -4.32 -5.03 0.89
C ASP A 351 -3.15 -4.05 0.99
N PRO A 352 -2.99 -3.15 0.00
CA PRO A 352 -1.86 -2.23 -0.02
C PRO A 352 -1.97 -1.11 1.02
N ILE A 353 -3.15 -0.90 1.63
CA ILE A 353 -3.42 0.17 2.58
C ILE A 353 -3.36 -0.35 4.02
N ILE A 354 -4.02 -1.51 4.29
CA ILE A 354 -4.22 -1.99 5.66
C ILE A 354 -3.11 -2.95 6.10
N GLY A 355 -2.44 -3.61 5.18
CA GLY A 355 -1.61 -4.78 5.49
C GLY A 355 -0.13 -4.52 5.78
N ALA A 356 0.37 -3.29 5.72
CA ALA A 356 1.80 -2.94 5.84
C ALA A 356 2.73 -3.80 4.93
N ARG A 357 2.18 -4.42 3.90
CA ARG A 357 2.91 -5.18 2.88
C ARG A 357 2.77 -4.47 1.55
N TYR A 358 3.90 -4.11 0.96
CA TYR A 358 3.91 -3.28 -0.24
C TYR A 358 4.19 -4.08 -1.52
N PHE A 359 4.80 -5.26 -1.40
CA PHE A 359 5.15 -6.14 -2.52
C PHE A 359 5.06 -7.62 -2.14
N GLY A 360 5.23 -8.51 -3.13
CA GLY A 360 5.19 -9.95 -2.95
C GLY A 360 3.77 -10.53 -2.96
N MET A 361 3.62 -11.76 -2.51
CA MET A 361 2.36 -12.50 -2.53
C MET A 361 1.62 -12.42 -1.20
N GLY A 362 0.35 -12.04 -1.22
CA GLY A 362 -0.55 -12.11 -0.07
C GLY A 362 -0.86 -13.56 0.34
N ASN A 363 -1.35 -13.76 1.56
CA ASN A 363 -1.59 -15.13 2.08
C ASN A 363 -2.67 -15.87 1.29
N GLU A 364 -3.75 -15.20 0.88
CA GLU A 364 -4.83 -15.79 0.07
C GLU A 364 -4.30 -16.22 -1.30
N MET A 365 -3.49 -15.38 -1.92
CA MET A 365 -2.84 -15.68 -3.20
C MET A 365 -1.87 -16.87 -3.06
N VAL A 366 -1.09 -16.93 -1.99
CA VAL A 366 -0.20 -18.07 -1.70
C VAL A 366 -0.99 -19.35 -1.51
N GLY A 367 -2.13 -19.30 -0.82
CA GLY A 367 -3.00 -20.47 -0.66
C GLY A 367 -3.50 -21.03 -1.99
N VAL A 368 -3.92 -20.14 -2.89
CA VAL A 368 -4.31 -20.53 -4.27
C VAL A 368 -3.13 -21.06 -5.05
N PHE A 369 -1.96 -20.40 -4.97
CA PHE A 369 -0.75 -20.86 -5.65
C PHE A 369 -0.29 -22.22 -5.16
N LEU A 370 -0.33 -22.49 -3.86
CA LEU A 370 -0.01 -23.79 -3.26
C LEU A 370 -0.93 -24.89 -3.81
N ALA A 371 -2.24 -24.62 -3.88
CA ALA A 371 -3.20 -25.56 -4.45
C ALA A 371 -2.90 -25.88 -5.93
N ILE A 372 -2.57 -24.85 -6.71
CA ILE A 372 -2.20 -25.00 -8.13
C ILE A 372 -0.89 -25.78 -8.29
N ALA A 373 0.15 -25.44 -7.50
CA ALA A 373 1.46 -26.10 -7.57
C ALA A 373 1.35 -27.60 -7.20
N THR A 374 0.59 -27.92 -6.15
CA THR A 374 0.36 -29.31 -5.75
C THR A 374 -0.46 -30.09 -6.78
N LEU A 375 -1.45 -29.44 -7.40
CA LEU A 375 -2.23 -30.07 -8.46
C LEU A 375 -1.40 -30.35 -9.72
N ILE A 376 -0.54 -29.41 -10.14
CA ILE A 376 0.41 -29.64 -11.24
C ILE A 376 1.35 -30.79 -10.89
N ALA A 377 1.90 -30.81 -9.66
CA ALA A 377 2.77 -31.89 -9.22
C ALA A 377 2.08 -33.26 -9.31
N GLY A 378 0.80 -33.35 -8.88
CA GLY A 378 -0.01 -34.58 -9.02
C GLY A 378 -0.23 -34.98 -10.46
N ILE A 379 -0.62 -34.04 -11.33
CA ILE A 379 -0.83 -34.30 -12.78
C ILE A 379 0.45 -34.80 -13.45
N LEU A 380 1.60 -34.19 -13.12
CA LEU A 380 2.89 -34.59 -13.69
C LEU A 380 3.33 -35.97 -13.17
N MET A 381 3.06 -36.27 -11.89
CA MET A 381 3.35 -37.60 -11.32
C MET A 381 2.55 -38.71 -12.01
N ASP A 382 1.26 -38.49 -12.23
CA ASP A 382 0.39 -39.44 -12.94
C ASP A 382 0.83 -39.68 -14.39
N ARG A 383 1.22 -38.59 -15.07
CA ARG A 383 1.60 -38.63 -16.49
C ARG A 383 2.97 -39.28 -16.73
N PHE A 384 3.97 -38.91 -15.93
CA PHE A 384 5.36 -39.33 -16.17
C PHE A 384 5.78 -40.52 -15.29
N LYS A 385 4.97 -40.88 -14.29
CA LYS A 385 5.26 -41.91 -13.30
C LYS A 385 6.67 -41.77 -12.64
N ASN A 386 7.13 -40.52 -12.57
CA ASN A 386 8.44 -40.17 -12.05
C ASN A 386 8.26 -39.09 -10.97
N LYS A 387 8.73 -39.38 -9.75
CA LYS A 387 8.62 -38.45 -8.61
C LYS A 387 9.53 -37.23 -8.72
N LEU A 388 10.60 -37.29 -9.50
CA LEU A 388 11.57 -36.20 -9.59
C LEU A 388 10.96 -34.91 -10.21
N ILE A 389 10.13 -35.07 -11.26
CA ILE A 389 9.54 -33.93 -11.98
C ILE A 389 8.61 -33.10 -11.06
N PRO A 390 7.61 -33.70 -10.36
CA PRO A 390 6.77 -32.96 -9.44
C PRO A 390 7.56 -32.30 -8.28
N VAL A 391 8.59 -32.97 -7.77
CA VAL A 391 9.45 -32.41 -6.72
C VAL A 391 10.19 -31.18 -7.22
N ILE A 392 10.71 -31.17 -8.44
CA ILE A 392 11.35 -29.99 -9.05
C ILE A 392 10.36 -28.83 -9.17
N VAL A 393 9.12 -29.07 -9.62
CA VAL A 393 8.09 -28.02 -9.73
C VAL A 393 7.76 -27.43 -8.36
N LEU A 394 7.64 -28.26 -7.34
CA LEU A 394 7.37 -27.79 -5.98
C LEU A 394 8.56 -27.01 -5.40
N LEU A 395 9.80 -27.45 -5.61
CA LEU A 395 10.99 -26.71 -5.20
C LEU A 395 11.12 -25.35 -5.90
N LEU A 396 10.82 -25.27 -7.20
CA LEU A 396 10.72 -23.99 -7.90
C LEU A 396 9.64 -23.10 -7.29
N SER A 397 8.50 -23.68 -6.91
CA SER A 397 7.41 -22.95 -6.23
C SER A 397 7.84 -22.42 -4.86
N VAL A 398 8.67 -23.17 -4.11
CA VAL A 398 9.28 -22.70 -2.86
C VAL A 398 10.13 -21.45 -3.10
N ILE A 399 10.97 -21.46 -4.14
CA ILE A 399 11.80 -20.31 -4.52
C ILE A 399 10.92 -19.13 -4.93
N MET A 400 9.90 -19.36 -5.76
CA MET A 400 8.98 -18.30 -6.22
C MET A 400 8.29 -17.59 -5.05
N VAL A 401 7.84 -18.31 -4.04
CA VAL A 401 7.11 -17.74 -2.90
C VAL A 401 8.07 -17.18 -1.85
N GLY A 402 9.24 -17.81 -1.65
CA GLY A 402 10.16 -17.46 -0.57
C GLY A 402 11.17 -16.37 -0.91
N HIS A 403 11.54 -16.23 -2.19
CA HIS A 403 12.58 -15.28 -2.56
C HIS A 403 12.16 -13.82 -2.28
N PRO A 404 13.01 -13.00 -1.60
CA PRO A 404 12.65 -11.63 -1.18
C PRO A 404 12.24 -10.68 -2.32
N ARG A 405 12.74 -10.90 -3.54
CA ARG A 405 12.38 -10.10 -4.72
C ARG A 405 11.19 -10.65 -5.51
N LEU A 406 10.63 -11.80 -5.14
CA LEU A 406 9.49 -12.43 -5.80
C LEU A 406 8.28 -12.45 -4.87
N GLY A 407 7.97 -13.61 -4.29
CA GLY A 407 6.80 -13.76 -3.42
C GLY A 407 6.96 -13.16 -2.01
N ALA A 408 8.18 -13.14 -1.48
CA ALA A 408 8.54 -12.58 -0.16
C ALA A 408 7.61 -13.04 0.99
N ASN A 409 7.14 -14.30 0.96
CA ASN A 409 6.17 -14.83 1.91
C ASN A 409 6.72 -16.05 2.67
N VAL A 410 7.21 -15.82 3.88
CA VAL A 410 7.83 -16.88 4.72
C VAL A 410 6.83 -17.97 5.10
N GLY A 411 5.61 -17.61 5.52
CA GLY A 411 4.58 -18.59 5.88
C GLY A 411 4.18 -19.48 4.70
N GLY A 412 4.03 -18.87 3.53
CA GLY A 412 3.78 -19.58 2.27
C GLY A 412 4.91 -20.53 1.89
N THR A 413 6.15 -20.10 2.07
CA THR A 413 7.35 -20.93 1.82
C THR A 413 7.34 -22.19 2.67
N LEU A 414 7.04 -22.05 3.97
CA LEU A 414 6.95 -23.20 4.88
C LEU A 414 5.81 -24.15 4.48
N ALA A 415 4.67 -23.62 4.06
CA ALA A 415 3.54 -24.43 3.60
C ALA A 415 3.89 -25.25 2.34
N ILE A 416 4.54 -24.62 1.34
CA ILE A 416 4.94 -25.32 0.10
C ILE A 416 6.06 -26.32 0.39
N LEU A 417 7.00 -26.01 1.28
CA LEU A 417 8.03 -26.96 1.73
C LEU A 417 7.39 -28.21 2.36
N SER A 418 6.39 -28.03 3.22
CA SER A 418 5.66 -29.14 3.83
C SER A 418 4.95 -30.00 2.78
N ALA A 419 4.32 -29.39 1.78
CA ALA A 419 3.73 -30.10 0.67
C ALA A 419 4.79 -30.86 -0.16
N THR A 420 5.96 -30.24 -0.40
CA THR A 420 7.07 -30.88 -1.13
C THR A 420 7.57 -32.13 -0.42
N LEU A 421 7.74 -32.05 0.90
CA LEU A 421 8.15 -33.19 1.72
C LEU A 421 7.16 -34.36 1.67
N TYR A 422 5.87 -34.08 1.53
CA TYR A 422 4.84 -35.11 1.36
C TYR A 422 4.97 -35.88 0.02
N PHE A 423 5.45 -35.21 -1.05
CA PHE A 423 5.65 -35.83 -2.37
C PHE A 423 6.94 -36.66 -2.49
N ILE A 424 7.93 -36.42 -1.65
CA ILE A 424 9.18 -37.17 -1.59
C ILE A 424 8.98 -38.54 -0.90
#